data_28132e67ef1a3d5ce72f2cfa91c4c1f6
#
_entry.id   28132e67ef1a3d5ce72f2cfa91c4c1f6
#
_cell.length_a   1.000
_cell.length_b   1.000
_cell.length_c   1.000
_cell.angle_alpha   90.00
_cell.angle_beta   90.00
_cell.angle_gamma   90.00
#
_symmetry.space_group_name_H-M   'P 1'
#
loop_
_entity.id
_entity.type
_entity.pdbx_description
1 polymer ?
#
loop_
_entity_poly.entity_id
_entity_poly.type
_entity_poly.pdbx_seq_one_letter_code
_entity_poly.pdbx_strand_id
1 'polypeptide(L)'
;MKNIRTILLAMALTTATGSMAQSDLQQQFANPPQEARPRVWWHWMNGNISKYGIKKDLEWMHRAGIAGIHVFDAGLNTPQIVPHRITYMTPEWKDCFRYAVHIADSLGMTMAIPSSPGWSNTGGPWVTPHDAMKKITWRAVRVKGGKKLTVNLPGIYTTTGHFQNVENTNSPETFSQQIGIVAVRMPDTDIDIASLNPTITVSKGEPTVAQLTDGDYSKGTRVEPDAEGNIWAQYTFEKPVTIKALSLSDGNNRSTWNSWSAPLYYRLETSNDGKTFTKVCDIPQSGTFQQTIDLPPTTARCFRVVCQLPQKDKQGEYVNLMEYNLYTTSRINFAEEKAGFTSFGDLDQYPSRPDSDVSAAGDVVVLTDKVDADGRLTWNAPRGNWVIYRFGTSLFGSRNGPASPEATGLEVDKMDREAVHKYIEHYIDLYRDASGGNIGKRGIQYLLIDSYEPGKATWTLQMPAQFERRRGYSIYPWLPVLTGVIVGSVEQSEQFLYDYRQTIGELMDESLYAEVADAAHRHGMKIYIESHENGRQMLADGISVKAKSDIPMGAMWAEKRADLSMYECDLRETSSTAHIYGKKYVAGES
;
A
#
# COMPACT_ATOMS: atom_id res chain seq x y z
N MET A 1 25.20 31.73 -64.59
CA MET A 1 25.49 30.28 -64.71
C MET A 1 26.22 29.68 -63.48
N LYS A 2 27.09 30.43 -62.79
CA LYS A 2 27.74 29.91 -61.55
C LYS A 2 26.77 29.61 -60.38
N ASN A 3 25.74 30.42 -60.18
CA ASN A 3 24.78 30.24 -59.04
C ASN A 3 23.81 29.04 -59.23
N ILE A 4 23.50 28.68 -60.52
CA ILE A 4 22.62 27.51 -60.76
C ILE A 4 23.35 26.19 -60.50
N ARG A 5 24.66 26.13 -60.82
CA ARG A 5 25.46 24.92 -60.44
C ARG A 5 25.62 24.71 -58.97
N THR A 6 25.72 25.79 -58.20
CA THR A 6 25.82 25.69 -56.69
C THR A 6 24.49 25.24 -56.09
N ILE A 7 23.36 25.73 -56.61
CA ILE A 7 22.01 25.31 -56.13
C ILE A 7 21.74 23.85 -56.51
N LEU A 8 22.11 23.42 -57.73
CA LEU A 8 21.96 22.03 -58.14
C LEU A 8 22.87 21.08 -57.34
N LEU A 9 24.08 21.51 -56.98
CA LEU A 9 24.97 20.72 -56.12
C LEU A 9 24.45 20.63 -54.67
N ALA A 10 23.89 21.70 -54.13
CA ALA A 10 23.26 21.70 -52.81
C ALA A 10 22.00 20.83 -52.76
N MET A 11 21.15 20.88 -53.79
CA MET A 11 20.00 19.98 -53.91
C MET A 11 20.40 18.51 -54.08
N ALA A 12 21.45 18.21 -54.84
CA ALA A 12 21.94 16.84 -54.99
C ALA A 12 22.56 16.29 -53.70
N LEU A 13 23.24 17.12 -52.90
CA LEU A 13 23.73 16.73 -51.58
C LEU A 13 22.59 16.49 -50.58
N THR A 14 21.55 17.32 -50.58
CA THR A 14 20.38 17.11 -49.66
C THR A 14 19.55 15.90 -50.04
N THR A 15 19.41 15.59 -51.32
CA THR A 15 18.73 14.36 -51.79
C THR A 15 19.57 13.10 -51.53
N ALA A 16 20.88 13.17 -51.63
CA ALA A 16 21.76 12.03 -51.33
C ALA A 16 21.81 11.72 -49.84
N THR A 17 21.83 12.73 -48.97
CA THR A 17 21.77 12.54 -47.51
C THR A 17 20.41 12.04 -47.06
N GLY A 18 19.31 12.50 -47.65
CA GLY A 18 17.97 11.99 -47.39
C GLY A 18 17.78 10.53 -47.81
N SER A 19 18.33 10.13 -48.99
CA SER A 19 18.30 8.74 -49.46
C SER A 19 19.14 7.78 -48.60
N MET A 20 20.32 8.22 -48.13
CA MET A 20 21.13 7.41 -47.23
C MET A 20 20.47 7.24 -45.86
N ALA A 21 19.89 8.29 -45.29
CA ALA A 21 19.17 8.22 -44.01
C ALA A 21 17.93 7.31 -44.11
N GLN A 22 17.19 7.35 -45.22
CA GLN A 22 16.03 6.50 -45.45
C GLN A 22 16.42 5.04 -45.68
N SER A 23 17.52 4.75 -46.37
CA SER A 23 18.04 3.39 -46.52
C SER A 23 18.55 2.82 -45.19
N ASP A 24 19.16 3.64 -44.33
CA ASP A 24 19.63 3.25 -43.01
C ASP A 24 18.46 2.94 -42.07
N LEU A 25 17.41 3.78 -42.02
CA LEU A 25 16.20 3.54 -41.27
C LEU A 25 15.47 2.26 -41.72
N GLN A 26 15.37 2.00 -43.01
CA GLN A 26 14.75 0.81 -43.56
C GLN A 26 15.55 -0.45 -43.18
N GLN A 27 16.87 -0.37 -43.21
CA GLN A 27 17.76 -1.45 -42.78
C GLN A 27 17.67 -1.71 -41.29
N GLN A 28 17.63 -0.65 -40.48
CA GLN A 28 17.46 -0.76 -39.02
C GLN A 28 16.08 -1.30 -38.64
N PHE A 29 15.03 -0.96 -39.40
CA PHE A 29 13.70 -1.54 -39.19
C PHE A 29 13.67 -3.03 -39.53
N ALA A 30 14.30 -3.45 -40.62
CA ALA A 30 14.38 -4.86 -41.00
C ALA A 30 15.28 -5.69 -40.06
N ASN A 31 16.35 -5.08 -39.56
CA ASN A 31 17.30 -5.70 -38.62
C ASN A 31 17.54 -4.75 -37.44
N PRO A 32 16.61 -4.69 -36.48
CA PRO A 32 16.71 -3.76 -35.37
C PRO A 32 17.97 -4.02 -34.52
N PRO A 33 18.65 -2.95 -34.08
CA PRO A 33 19.80 -3.07 -33.20
C PRO A 33 19.39 -3.69 -31.85
N GLN A 34 20.37 -4.25 -31.13
CA GLN A 34 20.15 -4.99 -29.88
C GLN A 34 19.27 -4.23 -28.86
N GLU A 35 19.50 -2.93 -28.72
CA GLU A 35 18.74 -2.08 -27.79
C GLU A 35 17.28 -1.86 -28.18
N ALA A 36 16.94 -2.00 -29.48
CA ALA A 36 15.57 -1.83 -29.99
C ALA A 36 14.79 -3.16 -30.08
N ARG A 37 15.43 -4.28 -29.78
CA ARG A 37 14.77 -5.59 -29.78
C ARG A 37 14.01 -5.81 -28.50
N PRO A 38 12.92 -6.63 -28.51
CA PRO A 38 12.13 -6.91 -27.31
C PRO A 38 12.94 -7.67 -26.27
N ARG A 39 12.56 -7.50 -25.01
CA ARG A 39 12.95 -8.32 -23.88
C ARG A 39 11.70 -9.00 -23.34
N VAL A 40 11.86 -10.21 -22.81
CA VAL A 40 10.71 -11.00 -22.34
C VAL A 40 10.90 -11.47 -20.91
N TRP A 41 9.79 -11.57 -20.19
CA TRP A 41 9.77 -12.26 -18.92
C TRP A 41 9.85 -13.76 -19.15
N TRP A 42 10.73 -14.43 -18.43
CA TRP A 42 10.96 -15.85 -18.52
C TRP A 42 10.76 -16.49 -17.15
N HIS A 43 9.55 -17.00 -16.94
CA HIS A 43 9.14 -17.54 -15.66
C HIS A 43 9.63 -18.97 -15.46
N TRP A 44 10.35 -19.19 -14.39
CA TRP A 44 10.70 -20.50 -13.88
C TRP A 44 9.65 -20.94 -12.86
N MET A 45 8.58 -21.58 -13.36
CA MET A 45 7.38 -21.85 -12.58
C MET A 45 7.55 -23.07 -11.69
N ASN A 46 7.57 -22.90 -10.35
CA ASN A 46 7.64 -23.98 -9.36
C ASN A 46 8.79 -24.95 -9.57
N GLY A 47 9.93 -24.48 -10.04
CA GLY A 47 11.08 -25.33 -10.33
C GLY A 47 10.87 -26.34 -11.46
N ASN A 48 9.90 -26.11 -12.36
CA ASN A 48 9.70 -26.87 -13.60
C ASN A 48 10.74 -26.48 -14.65
N ILE A 49 12.01 -26.71 -14.36
CA ILE A 49 13.14 -26.36 -15.21
C ILE A 49 14.04 -27.56 -15.49
N SER A 50 14.76 -27.50 -16.59
CA SER A 50 15.83 -28.44 -16.92
C SER A 50 16.86 -27.76 -17.83
N LYS A 51 18.13 -28.19 -17.79
CA LYS A 51 19.15 -27.63 -18.70
C LYS A 51 18.78 -27.79 -20.17
N TYR A 52 18.09 -28.88 -20.52
CA TYR A 52 17.59 -29.08 -21.87
C TYR A 52 16.56 -28.02 -22.27
N GLY A 53 15.54 -27.80 -21.44
CA GLY A 53 14.53 -26.76 -21.65
C GLY A 53 15.16 -25.37 -21.72
N ILE A 54 16.00 -25.01 -20.74
CA ILE A 54 16.73 -23.74 -20.68
C ILE A 54 17.44 -23.43 -22.01
N LYS A 55 18.20 -24.41 -22.52
CA LYS A 55 18.90 -24.25 -23.79
C LYS A 55 17.93 -24.03 -24.96
N LYS A 56 16.86 -24.81 -25.02
CA LYS A 56 15.88 -24.73 -26.12
C LYS A 56 15.15 -23.38 -26.12
N ASP A 57 14.74 -22.91 -24.96
CA ASP A 57 14.07 -21.63 -24.80
C ASP A 57 14.98 -20.47 -25.24
N LEU A 58 16.22 -20.40 -24.75
CA LEU A 58 17.15 -19.34 -25.07
C LEU A 58 17.55 -19.34 -26.56
N GLU A 59 17.83 -20.53 -27.13
CA GLU A 59 18.12 -20.66 -28.57
C GLU A 59 16.91 -20.21 -29.42
N TRP A 60 15.68 -20.53 -28.99
CA TRP A 60 14.47 -20.13 -29.70
C TRP A 60 14.24 -18.61 -29.61
N MET A 61 14.31 -18.04 -28.39
CA MET A 61 14.17 -16.61 -28.16
C MET A 61 15.18 -15.81 -28.98
N HIS A 62 16.44 -16.23 -28.99
CA HIS A 62 17.48 -15.58 -29.80
C HIS A 62 17.14 -15.61 -31.30
N ARG A 63 16.72 -16.78 -31.84
CA ARG A 63 16.29 -16.89 -33.26
C ARG A 63 15.06 -16.06 -33.58
N ALA A 64 14.17 -15.87 -32.61
CA ALA A 64 12.98 -15.00 -32.72
C ALA A 64 13.31 -13.51 -32.67
N GLY A 65 14.59 -13.14 -32.42
CA GLY A 65 15.03 -11.75 -32.37
C GLY A 65 14.87 -11.07 -30.99
N ILE A 66 14.64 -11.85 -29.92
CA ILE A 66 14.59 -11.37 -28.55
C ILE A 66 16.00 -11.02 -28.07
N ALA A 67 16.18 -9.81 -27.53
CA ALA A 67 17.47 -9.29 -27.11
C ALA A 67 17.85 -9.63 -25.68
N GLY A 68 16.89 -9.96 -24.84
CA GLY A 68 17.16 -10.26 -23.44
C GLY A 68 16.00 -10.89 -22.70
N ILE A 69 16.28 -11.35 -21.51
CA ILE A 69 15.34 -12.08 -20.67
C ILE A 69 15.33 -11.47 -19.26
N HIS A 70 14.17 -11.47 -18.64
CA HIS A 70 13.97 -11.22 -17.22
C HIS A 70 13.61 -12.56 -16.57
N VAL A 71 14.49 -13.11 -15.75
CA VAL A 71 14.32 -14.44 -15.15
C VAL A 71 13.59 -14.31 -13.83
N PHE A 72 12.35 -14.80 -13.79
CA PHE A 72 11.52 -14.82 -12.60
C PHE A 72 11.42 -16.25 -12.05
N ASP A 73 11.93 -16.50 -10.84
CA ASP A 73 11.54 -17.70 -10.10
C ASP A 73 10.19 -17.44 -9.43
N ALA A 74 9.17 -18.13 -9.89
CA ALA A 74 7.79 -17.86 -9.48
C ALA A 74 7.06 -19.14 -9.05
N GLY A 75 6.16 -19.01 -8.08
CA GLY A 75 5.35 -20.10 -7.55
C GLY A 75 3.86 -19.82 -7.72
N LEU A 76 3.27 -20.33 -8.78
CA LEU A 76 1.81 -20.40 -8.92
C LEU A 76 1.36 -21.85 -8.82
N ASN A 77 0.06 -22.11 -8.76
CA ASN A 77 -0.52 -23.46 -8.73
C ASN A 77 -0.36 -24.18 -10.08
N THR A 78 0.89 -24.29 -10.54
CA THR A 78 1.25 -25.01 -11.77
C THR A 78 1.56 -26.47 -11.48
N PRO A 79 1.08 -27.41 -12.30
CA PRO A 79 1.39 -28.82 -12.12
C PRO A 79 2.90 -29.08 -12.35
N GLN A 80 3.44 -30.10 -11.70
CA GLN A 80 4.79 -30.57 -11.99
C GLN A 80 4.79 -31.26 -13.36
N ILE A 81 5.63 -30.77 -14.28
CA ILE A 81 5.78 -31.30 -15.65
C ILE A 81 7.19 -31.88 -15.91
N VAL A 82 8.10 -31.73 -14.96
CA VAL A 82 9.43 -32.33 -14.97
C VAL A 82 9.46 -33.57 -14.06
N PRO A 83 10.41 -34.51 -14.25
CA PRO A 83 10.48 -35.70 -13.40
C PRO A 83 10.60 -35.40 -11.92
N HIS A 84 11.35 -34.38 -11.54
CA HIS A 84 11.41 -33.83 -10.19
C HIS A 84 11.52 -32.29 -10.24
N ARG A 85 10.96 -31.65 -9.24
CA ARG A 85 11.00 -30.20 -9.07
C ARG A 85 12.41 -29.80 -8.58
N ILE A 86 13.00 -28.79 -9.22
CA ILE A 86 14.27 -28.20 -8.78
C ILE A 86 13.97 -27.05 -7.82
N THR A 87 14.34 -27.22 -6.56
CA THR A 87 14.02 -26.26 -5.49
C THR A 87 14.92 -25.03 -5.57
N TYR A 88 14.32 -23.85 -5.40
CA TYR A 88 14.98 -22.54 -5.45
C TYR A 88 16.24 -22.47 -4.60
N MET A 89 17.32 -21.91 -5.15
CA MET A 89 18.64 -21.70 -4.54
C MET A 89 19.37 -22.95 -4.03
N THR A 90 18.87 -24.17 -4.31
CA THR A 90 19.66 -25.40 -4.09
C THR A 90 20.85 -25.45 -5.03
N PRO A 91 21.86 -26.29 -4.77
CA PRO A 91 23.00 -26.50 -5.69
C PRO A 91 22.57 -26.87 -7.12
N GLU A 92 21.51 -27.65 -7.28
CA GLU A 92 20.95 -28.01 -8.58
C GLU A 92 20.30 -26.81 -9.28
N TRP A 93 19.53 -25.97 -8.54
CA TRP A 93 18.97 -24.76 -9.08
C TRP A 93 20.08 -23.80 -9.53
N LYS A 94 21.09 -23.59 -8.71
CA LYS A 94 22.25 -22.74 -9.03
C LYS A 94 23.01 -23.24 -10.24
N ASP A 95 23.13 -24.54 -10.41
CA ASP A 95 23.74 -25.14 -11.59
C ASP A 95 22.94 -24.91 -12.87
N CYS A 96 21.61 -25.01 -12.80
CA CYS A 96 20.70 -24.62 -13.89
C CYS A 96 20.78 -23.11 -14.19
N PHE A 97 20.82 -22.27 -13.17
CA PHE A 97 20.90 -20.81 -13.33
C PHE A 97 22.23 -20.38 -13.96
N ARG A 98 23.35 -20.92 -13.48
CA ARG A 98 24.68 -20.70 -14.07
C ARG A 98 24.73 -21.11 -15.53
N TYR A 99 24.11 -22.25 -15.85
CA TYR A 99 23.99 -22.72 -17.23
C TYR A 99 23.17 -21.72 -18.09
N ALA A 100 22.04 -21.21 -17.59
CA ALA A 100 21.25 -20.20 -18.27
C ALA A 100 22.06 -18.91 -18.53
N VAL A 101 22.78 -18.42 -17.52
CA VAL A 101 23.68 -17.26 -17.64
C VAL A 101 24.72 -17.47 -18.74
N HIS A 102 25.34 -18.64 -18.77
CA HIS A 102 26.36 -18.98 -19.79
C HIS A 102 25.77 -19.02 -21.22
N ILE A 103 24.62 -19.64 -21.40
CA ILE A 103 23.97 -19.71 -22.72
C ILE A 103 23.50 -18.30 -23.17
N ALA A 104 22.85 -17.53 -22.30
CA ALA A 104 22.40 -16.16 -22.61
C ALA A 104 23.60 -15.28 -23.05
N ASP A 105 24.69 -15.32 -22.29
CA ASP A 105 25.91 -14.56 -22.59
C ASP A 105 26.54 -15.00 -23.93
N SER A 106 26.57 -16.32 -24.21
CA SER A 106 27.08 -16.84 -25.48
C SER A 106 26.26 -16.44 -26.70
N LEU A 107 24.96 -16.21 -26.51
CA LEU A 107 24.03 -15.72 -27.53
C LEU A 107 23.98 -14.18 -27.61
N GLY A 108 24.73 -13.46 -26.77
CA GLY A 108 24.70 -12.00 -26.70
C GLY A 108 23.39 -11.44 -26.16
N MET A 109 22.61 -12.23 -25.44
CA MET A 109 21.36 -11.80 -24.80
C MET A 109 21.64 -11.16 -23.43
N THR A 110 20.92 -10.09 -23.12
CA THR A 110 20.97 -9.47 -21.79
C THR A 110 20.12 -10.25 -20.80
N MET A 111 20.50 -10.25 -19.51
CA MET A 111 19.75 -10.91 -18.45
C MET A 111 19.43 -9.93 -17.32
N ALA A 112 18.18 -9.94 -16.87
CA ALA A 112 17.69 -9.26 -15.69
C ALA A 112 17.15 -10.26 -14.67
N ILE A 113 17.18 -9.88 -13.40
CA ILE A 113 16.48 -10.56 -12.31
C ILE A 113 15.53 -9.55 -11.62
N PRO A 114 14.37 -9.98 -11.08
CA PRO A 114 13.55 -9.14 -10.23
C PRO A 114 14.26 -8.86 -8.89
N SER A 115 13.79 -7.87 -8.15
CA SER A 115 14.34 -7.50 -6.83
C SER A 115 13.89 -8.43 -5.70
N SER A 116 13.03 -9.42 -5.98
CA SER A 116 12.64 -10.50 -5.06
C SER A 116 12.22 -11.75 -5.84
N PRO A 117 12.14 -12.92 -5.20
CA PRO A 117 11.46 -14.07 -5.80
C PRO A 117 9.98 -13.77 -6.06
N GLY A 118 9.45 -14.23 -7.17
CA GLY A 118 8.17 -13.77 -7.72
C GLY A 118 8.34 -12.43 -8.42
N TRP A 119 7.32 -11.58 -8.36
CA TRP A 119 7.33 -10.22 -8.90
C TRP A 119 6.91 -9.13 -7.90
N SER A 120 6.97 -9.42 -6.58
CA SER A 120 6.90 -8.39 -5.54
C SER A 120 8.14 -7.49 -5.55
N ASN A 121 8.07 -6.35 -4.85
CA ASN A 121 9.19 -5.42 -4.80
C ASN A 121 10.38 -5.96 -4.00
N THR A 122 10.13 -6.63 -2.88
CA THR A 122 11.14 -7.15 -1.95
C THR A 122 10.53 -8.30 -1.16
N GLY A 123 11.33 -8.96 -0.35
CA GLY A 123 10.85 -9.99 0.56
C GLY A 123 11.50 -11.35 0.32
N GLY A 124 11.35 -12.20 1.32
CA GLY A 124 11.92 -13.54 1.30
C GLY A 124 12.13 -14.12 2.68
N PRO A 125 12.51 -15.39 2.80
CA PRO A 125 12.62 -16.10 4.07
C PRO A 125 13.73 -15.57 4.99
N TRP A 126 14.60 -14.72 4.50
CA TRP A 126 15.66 -14.03 5.25
C TRP A 126 15.27 -12.70 5.87
N VAL A 127 14.05 -12.22 5.61
CA VAL A 127 13.54 -10.98 6.25
C VAL A 127 13.04 -11.30 7.65
N THR A 128 13.65 -10.66 8.66
CA THR A 128 13.26 -10.84 10.05
C THR A 128 12.00 -10.02 10.39
N PRO A 129 11.21 -10.40 11.42
CA PRO A 129 10.09 -9.59 11.87
C PRO A 129 10.46 -8.14 12.22
N HIS A 130 11.69 -7.91 12.74
CA HIS A 130 12.18 -6.56 13.03
C HIS A 130 12.35 -5.73 11.74
N ASP A 131 12.82 -6.33 10.66
CA ASP A 131 13.13 -5.66 9.40
C ASP A 131 11.93 -5.63 8.43
N ALA A 132 10.78 -6.21 8.81
CA ALA A 132 9.60 -6.34 7.96
C ALA A 132 8.65 -5.14 8.05
N MET A 133 7.73 -5.04 7.08
CA MET A 133 6.69 -4.00 7.01
C MET A 133 5.82 -3.95 8.27
N LYS A 134 5.50 -2.75 8.74
CA LYS A 134 4.76 -2.49 9.97
C LYS A 134 3.55 -1.58 9.74
N LYS A 135 2.61 -1.67 10.68
CA LYS A 135 1.47 -0.75 10.80
C LYS A 135 1.47 -0.07 12.16
N ILE A 136 0.88 1.13 12.22
CA ILE A 136 0.53 1.77 13.49
C ILE A 136 -0.78 1.19 14.02
N THR A 137 -0.86 1.04 15.34
CA THR A 137 -2.06 0.58 16.04
C THR A 137 -2.31 1.46 17.27
N TRP A 138 -3.54 1.45 17.77
CA TRP A 138 -3.88 2.19 18.99
C TRP A 138 -4.98 1.52 19.77
N ARG A 139 -4.98 1.77 21.09
CA ARG A 139 -6.09 1.48 21.99
C ARG A 139 -6.35 2.70 22.86
N ALA A 140 -7.60 2.92 23.22
CA ALA A 140 -8.04 4.12 23.92
C ALA A 140 -8.75 3.79 25.22
N VAL A 141 -8.60 4.66 26.23
CA VAL A 141 -9.34 4.60 27.49
C VAL A 141 -9.87 6.00 27.82
N ARG A 142 -11.16 6.10 28.09
CA ARG A 142 -11.81 7.34 28.58
C ARG A 142 -11.65 7.49 30.07
N VAL A 143 -11.26 8.67 30.54
CA VAL A 143 -11.12 8.99 31.96
C VAL A 143 -11.63 10.40 32.28
N LYS A 144 -12.08 10.60 33.52
CA LYS A 144 -12.45 11.92 34.02
C LYS A 144 -11.31 12.49 34.87
N GLY A 145 -10.77 13.63 34.44
CA GLY A 145 -9.69 14.31 35.13
C GLY A 145 -10.16 15.10 36.36
N GLY A 146 -9.28 15.98 36.87
CA GLY A 146 -9.48 16.78 38.07
C GLY A 146 -8.94 16.11 39.35
N LYS A 147 -8.23 15.00 39.24
CA LYS A 147 -7.61 14.26 40.33
C LYS A 147 -6.41 13.44 39.86
N LYS A 148 -5.63 12.91 40.81
CA LYS A 148 -4.63 11.89 40.50
C LYS A 148 -5.34 10.61 40.06
N LEU A 149 -4.97 10.15 38.85
CA LEU A 149 -5.50 8.91 38.28
C LEU A 149 -4.43 7.82 38.32
N THR A 150 -4.88 6.60 38.51
CA THR A 150 -4.12 5.37 38.28
C THR A 150 -4.97 4.51 37.35
N VAL A 151 -4.48 4.28 36.11
CA VAL A 151 -5.22 3.60 35.06
C VAL A 151 -4.38 2.46 34.49
N ASN A 152 -4.95 1.27 34.46
CA ASN A 152 -4.34 0.15 33.73
C ASN A 152 -4.69 0.32 32.26
N LEU A 153 -3.68 0.64 31.44
CA LEU A 153 -3.86 0.78 30.01
C LEU A 153 -3.91 -0.60 29.36
N PRO A 154 -4.81 -0.82 28.39
CA PRO A 154 -4.80 -2.06 27.62
C PRO A 154 -3.45 -2.21 26.90
N GLY A 155 -3.00 -3.46 26.72
CA GLY A 155 -1.80 -3.77 25.93
C GLY A 155 -1.92 -3.25 24.48
N ILE A 156 -0.80 -3.02 23.83
CA ILE A 156 -0.80 -2.75 22.38
C ILE A 156 -1.26 -3.98 21.61
N TYR A 157 -1.77 -3.79 20.40
CA TYR A 157 -2.04 -4.92 19.52
C TYR A 157 -0.73 -5.54 19.02
N THR A 158 -0.65 -6.86 19.12
CA THR A 158 0.51 -7.66 18.68
C THR A 158 0.23 -8.44 17.41
N THR A 159 -1.02 -8.38 16.93
CA THR A 159 -1.53 -9.16 15.80
C THR A 159 -0.88 -8.70 14.49
N THR A 160 -0.38 -9.66 13.72
CA THR A 160 0.07 -9.45 12.37
C THR A 160 -1.14 -9.32 11.44
N GLY A 161 -1.18 -8.26 10.62
CA GLY A 161 -2.28 -7.99 9.69
C GLY A 161 -2.39 -6.51 9.30
N HIS A 162 -3.35 -6.18 8.46
CA HIS A 162 -3.39 -4.89 7.77
C HIS A 162 -3.85 -3.71 8.62
N PHE A 163 -4.72 -3.95 9.61
CA PHE A 163 -5.30 -2.90 10.45
C PHE A 163 -5.54 -3.41 11.87
N GLN A 164 -5.23 -2.61 12.87
CA GLN A 164 -5.45 -2.93 14.29
C GLN A 164 -5.14 -4.41 14.62
N ASN A 165 -6.10 -5.16 15.17
CA ASN A 165 -5.99 -6.59 15.45
C ASN A 165 -6.67 -7.50 14.41
N VAL A 166 -6.90 -7.02 13.21
CA VAL A 166 -7.29 -7.88 12.08
C VAL A 166 -6.13 -8.80 11.75
N GLU A 167 -6.37 -10.11 11.80
CA GLU A 167 -5.33 -11.12 11.64
C GLU A 167 -5.09 -11.45 10.15
N ASN A 168 -3.82 -11.55 9.78
CA ASN A 168 -3.39 -12.18 8.54
C ASN A 168 -2.96 -13.62 8.81
N THR A 169 -3.82 -14.57 8.57
CA THR A 169 -3.60 -16.00 8.82
C THR A 169 -2.45 -16.61 7.99
N ASN A 170 -1.99 -15.92 6.95
CA ASN A 170 -0.87 -16.36 6.11
C ASN A 170 0.52 -15.95 6.66
N SER A 171 0.56 -15.18 7.76
CA SER A 171 1.79 -14.68 8.39
C SER A 171 1.79 -14.99 9.87
N PRO A 172 2.41 -16.12 10.27
CA PRO A 172 2.46 -16.52 11.69
C PRO A 172 3.49 -15.72 12.51
N GLU A 173 4.37 -14.98 11.84
CA GLU A 173 5.39 -14.16 12.48
C GLU A 173 4.76 -13.02 13.27
N THR A 174 5.35 -12.68 14.40
CA THR A 174 4.89 -11.58 15.27
C THR A 174 6.02 -10.61 15.59
N PHE A 175 5.67 -9.35 15.68
CA PHE A 175 6.51 -8.28 16.21
C PHE A 175 5.58 -7.18 16.70
N SER A 176 5.92 -6.58 17.84
CA SER A 176 5.20 -5.41 18.33
C SER A 176 6.10 -4.55 19.20
N GLN A 177 5.86 -3.23 19.15
CA GLN A 177 6.57 -2.28 19.98
C GLN A 177 5.65 -1.11 20.34
N GLN A 178 5.76 -0.60 21.57
CA GLN A 178 5.06 0.61 21.96
C GLN A 178 5.67 1.82 21.26
N ILE A 179 4.82 2.69 20.72
CA ILE A 179 5.22 3.98 20.12
C ILE A 179 5.16 5.07 21.18
N GLY A 180 4.02 5.23 21.83
CA GLY A 180 3.83 6.26 22.83
C GLY A 180 2.45 6.24 23.45
N ILE A 181 2.29 7.05 24.50
CA ILE A 181 1.01 7.25 25.19
C ILE A 181 0.70 8.72 25.17
N VAL A 182 -0.48 9.05 24.67
CA VAL A 182 -0.92 10.43 24.46
C VAL A 182 -2.33 10.61 25.01
N ALA A 183 -2.52 11.55 25.91
CA ALA A 183 -3.84 11.94 26.40
C ALA A 183 -4.31 13.19 25.67
N VAL A 184 -5.59 13.19 25.27
CA VAL A 184 -6.28 14.34 24.66
C VAL A 184 -7.46 14.71 25.52
N ARG A 185 -7.58 15.98 25.88
CA ARG A 185 -8.78 16.51 26.50
C ARG A 185 -9.83 16.73 25.41
N MET A 186 -10.91 15.99 25.53
CA MET A 186 -12.04 16.10 24.61
C MET A 186 -12.91 17.31 24.94
N PRO A 187 -13.59 17.92 23.98
CA PRO A 187 -14.62 18.92 24.23
C PRO A 187 -15.65 18.46 25.27
N ASP A 188 -16.20 19.36 26.03
CA ASP A 188 -17.19 19.01 27.07
C ASP A 188 -18.48 18.40 26.48
N THR A 189 -18.72 18.58 25.18
CA THR A 189 -19.80 17.95 24.40
C THR A 189 -19.51 16.50 24.00
N ASP A 190 -18.29 15.98 24.23
CA ASP A 190 -17.92 14.60 23.91
C ASP A 190 -18.52 13.64 24.93
N ILE A 191 -19.57 12.95 24.53
CA ILE A 191 -20.31 11.98 25.33
C ILE A 191 -19.99 10.57 24.79
N ASP A 192 -19.64 9.67 25.68
CA ASP A 192 -19.57 8.24 25.36
C ASP A 192 -20.96 7.72 25.04
N ILE A 193 -21.20 7.31 23.81
CA ILE A 193 -22.50 6.81 23.32
C ILE A 193 -22.99 5.61 24.14
N ALA A 194 -22.10 4.72 24.57
CA ALA A 194 -22.46 3.58 25.42
C ALA A 194 -23.07 4.03 26.75
N SER A 195 -22.66 5.18 27.28
CA SER A 195 -23.23 5.74 28.54
C SER A 195 -24.67 6.20 28.41
N LEU A 196 -25.17 6.38 27.19
CA LEU A 196 -26.57 6.74 26.89
C LEU A 196 -27.48 5.51 26.79
N ASN A 197 -26.94 4.31 27.00
CA ASN A 197 -27.64 3.03 26.97
C ASN A 197 -28.55 2.84 25.73
N PRO A 198 -28.03 3.07 24.49
CA PRO A 198 -28.81 2.80 23.30
C PRO A 198 -29.05 1.29 23.12
N THR A 199 -30.11 0.96 22.38
CA THR A 199 -30.27 -0.39 21.82
C THR A 199 -29.70 -0.42 20.41
N ILE A 200 -29.13 -1.57 20.02
CA ILE A 200 -28.72 -1.84 18.65
C ILE A 200 -29.59 -2.94 18.05
N THR A 201 -30.06 -2.72 16.83
CA THR A 201 -30.79 -3.73 16.04
C THR A 201 -30.18 -3.77 14.64
N VAL A 202 -30.28 -4.93 14.00
CA VAL A 202 -29.81 -5.13 12.62
C VAL A 202 -30.88 -5.81 11.78
N SER A 203 -30.73 -5.78 10.46
CA SER A 203 -31.65 -6.43 9.51
C SER A 203 -31.91 -7.90 9.88
N LYS A 204 -30.84 -8.63 10.19
CA LYS A 204 -30.91 -10.00 10.71
C LYS A 204 -29.59 -10.33 11.44
N GLY A 205 -29.70 -10.69 12.72
CA GLY A 205 -28.58 -10.93 13.63
C GLY A 205 -28.87 -10.34 15.02
N GLU A 206 -27.95 -10.53 15.96
CA GLU A 206 -28.11 -10.08 17.36
C GLU A 206 -26.81 -9.47 17.91
N PRO A 207 -26.35 -8.30 17.43
CA PRO A 207 -25.21 -7.62 17.99
C PRO A 207 -25.53 -6.98 19.34
N THR A 208 -24.48 -6.69 20.11
CA THR A 208 -24.57 -5.80 21.26
C THR A 208 -23.85 -4.49 20.98
N VAL A 209 -24.21 -3.41 21.69
CA VAL A 209 -23.50 -2.12 21.57
C VAL A 209 -22.02 -2.31 21.90
N ALA A 210 -21.70 -3.08 22.93
CA ALA A 210 -20.31 -3.33 23.33
C ALA A 210 -19.49 -3.99 22.23
N GLN A 211 -20.05 -4.93 21.47
CA GLN A 211 -19.34 -5.58 20.35
C GLN A 211 -19.05 -4.66 19.18
N LEU A 212 -19.80 -3.57 19.04
CA LEU A 212 -19.64 -2.61 17.93
C LEU A 212 -18.89 -1.33 18.34
N THR A 213 -18.36 -1.29 19.59
CA THR A 213 -17.67 -0.11 20.14
C THR A 213 -16.48 -0.46 21.03
N ASP A 214 -16.03 -1.72 21.03
CA ASP A 214 -14.95 -2.20 21.92
C ASP A 214 -13.54 -2.04 21.31
N GLY A 215 -13.47 -1.69 20.04
CA GLY A 215 -12.23 -1.59 19.29
C GLY A 215 -11.62 -2.94 18.91
N ASP A 216 -12.37 -4.04 18.99
CA ASP A 216 -11.94 -5.38 18.57
C ASP A 216 -12.33 -5.66 17.12
N TYR A 217 -11.41 -5.39 16.20
CA TYR A 217 -11.58 -5.62 14.77
C TYR A 217 -11.34 -7.07 14.35
N SER A 218 -11.07 -7.98 15.27
CA SER A 218 -10.90 -9.43 14.98
C SER A 218 -12.22 -10.18 14.92
N LYS A 219 -13.29 -9.60 15.45
CA LYS A 219 -14.59 -10.24 15.62
C LYS A 219 -15.70 -9.34 15.08
N GLY A 220 -16.28 -9.74 13.97
CA GLY A 220 -17.45 -9.06 13.42
C GLY A 220 -18.76 -9.76 13.76
N THR A 221 -19.83 -8.99 13.82
CA THR A 221 -21.19 -9.52 13.82
C THR A 221 -21.64 -9.74 12.39
N ARG A 222 -22.02 -10.97 12.07
CA ARG A 222 -22.62 -11.29 10.78
C ARG A 222 -24.02 -10.67 10.71
N VAL A 223 -24.22 -9.77 9.77
CA VAL A 223 -25.51 -9.12 9.49
C VAL A 223 -26.00 -9.61 8.13
N GLU A 224 -27.12 -10.29 8.11
CA GLU A 224 -27.75 -10.82 6.90
C GLU A 224 -28.85 -9.88 6.39
N PRO A 225 -29.24 -9.97 5.10
CA PRO A 225 -30.34 -9.18 4.54
C PRO A 225 -31.68 -9.45 5.22
N ASP A 226 -32.52 -8.44 5.30
CA ASP A 226 -33.95 -8.57 5.62
C ASP A 226 -34.73 -9.20 4.44
N ALA A 227 -36.06 -9.30 4.58
CA ALA A 227 -36.93 -9.89 3.56
C ALA A 227 -36.93 -9.09 2.24
N GLU A 228 -36.62 -7.79 2.31
CA GLU A 228 -36.52 -6.89 1.17
C GLU A 228 -35.12 -6.89 0.53
N GLY A 229 -34.16 -7.60 1.15
CA GLY A 229 -32.77 -7.71 0.68
C GLY A 229 -31.88 -6.56 1.12
N ASN A 230 -32.25 -5.78 2.15
CA ASN A 230 -31.44 -4.72 2.71
C ASN A 230 -30.64 -5.23 3.91
N ILE A 231 -29.38 -4.80 4.00
CA ILE A 231 -28.54 -5.01 5.19
C ILE A 231 -28.45 -3.68 5.92
N TRP A 232 -28.79 -3.65 7.20
CA TRP A 232 -28.73 -2.43 7.99
C TRP A 232 -28.40 -2.70 9.45
N ALA A 233 -27.81 -1.68 10.12
CA ALA A 233 -27.59 -1.62 11.56
C ALA A 233 -28.09 -0.28 12.11
N GLN A 234 -28.82 -0.32 13.23
CA GLN A 234 -29.52 0.83 13.79
C GLN A 234 -29.28 0.98 15.27
N TYR A 235 -28.79 2.12 15.70
CA TYR A 235 -28.88 2.60 17.07
C TYR A 235 -30.23 3.25 17.34
N THR A 236 -30.81 2.97 18.52
CA THR A 236 -32.03 3.62 19.01
C THR A 236 -31.81 4.12 20.43
N PHE A 237 -31.93 5.43 20.61
CA PHE A 237 -31.78 6.14 21.90
C PHE A 237 -33.14 6.37 22.54
N GLU A 238 -33.17 6.47 23.88
CA GLU A 238 -34.38 6.84 24.64
C GLU A 238 -34.87 8.24 24.25
N LYS A 239 -33.93 9.18 24.10
CA LYS A 239 -34.17 10.59 23.71
C LYS A 239 -33.36 10.92 22.47
N PRO A 240 -33.77 11.93 21.69
CA PRO A 240 -32.95 12.40 20.57
C PRO A 240 -31.55 12.82 21.04
N VAL A 241 -30.54 12.40 20.29
CA VAL A 241 -29.12 12.72 20.50
C VAL A 241 -28.60 13.43 19.27
N THR A 242 -27.73 14.40 19.46
CA THR A 242 -27.05 15.07 18.34
C THR A 242 -25.73 14.35 18.06
N ILE A 243 -25.61 13.80 16.86
CA ILE A 243 -24.41 13.12 16.35
C ILE A 243 -23.76 14.01 15.31
N LYS A 244 -22.43 14.11 15.33
CA LYS A 244 -21.62 14.94 14.45
C LYS A 244 -20.61 14.15 13.60
N ALA A 245 -20.37 12.90 13.94
CA ALA A 245 -19.55 12.01 13.14
C ALA A 245 -19.90 10.54 13.41
N LEU A 246 -19.50 9.67 12.51
CA LEU A 246 -19.52 8.22 12.71
C LEU A 246 -18.21 7.58 12.24
N SER A 247 -17.87 6.41 12.76
CA SER A 247 -16.95 5.50 12.12
C SER A 247 -17.58 4.12 11.93
N LEU A 248 -17.31 3.53 10.77
CA LEU A 248 -17.86 2.26 10.34
C LEU A 248 -16.71 1.34 9.91
N SER A 249 -16.71 0.10 10.40
CA SER A 249 -15.81 -0.95 9.96
C SER A 249 -16.60 -2.19 9.60
N ASP A 250 -16.47 -2.62 8.37
CA ASP A 250 -16.95 -3.91 7.92
C ASP A 250 -15.76 -4.87 7.70
N GLY A 251 -15.92 -6.14 8.03
CA GLY A 251 -14.88 -7.15 7.89
C GLY A 251 -14.63 -7.61 6.46
N ASN A 252 -15.22 -6.95 5.49
CA ASN A 252 -14.96 -7.19 4.09
C ASN A 252 -13.65 -6.47 3.74
N ASN A 253 -12.55 -7.23 3.83
CA ASN A 253 -11.23 -6.75 3.45
C ASN A 253 -11.24 -6.27 1.99
N ARG A 254 -11.51 -4.99 1.80
CA ARG A 254 -11.50 -4.33 0.50
C ARG A 254 -10.18 -3.59 0.27
N SER A 255 -9.21 -3.85 1.15
CA SER A 255 -7.90 -3.26 1.03
C SER A 255 -7.24 -3.73 -0.26
N THR A 256 -6.96 -2.79 -1.11
CA THR A 256 -5.87 -2.74 -2.09
C THR A 256 -5.85 -3.72 -3.25
N TRP A 257 -6.30 -4.97 -3.12
CA TRP A 257 -6.25 -5.98 -4.18
C TRP A 257 -7.59 -6.21 -4.89
N ASN A 258 -8.70 -5.81 -4.27
CA ASN A 258 -10.03 -6.12 -4.78
C ASN A 258 -10.72 -4.93 -5.47
N SER A 259 -10.04 -4.26 -6.40
CA SER A 259 -10.73 -3.45 -7.42
C SER A 259 -11.73 -4.27 -8.26
N TRP A 260 -11.66 -5.59 -8.14
CA TRP A 260 -12.54 -6.57 -8.81
C TRP A 260 -13.83 -6.87 -8.05
N SER A 261 -13.91 -6.59 -6.73
CA SER A 261 -15.16 -6.72 -5.99
C SER A 261 -16.04 -5.50 -6.21
N ALA A 262 -17.32 -5.73 -6.48
CA ALA A 262 -18.28 -4.64 -6.58
C ALA A 262 -18.28 -3.82 -5.28
N PRO A 263 -18.25 -2.48 -5.38
CA PRO A 263 -18.25 -1.63 -4.20
C PRO A 263 -19.54 -1.80 -3.40
N LEU A 264 -19.44 -1.90 -2.06
CA LEU A 264 -20.58 -1.71 -1.19
C LEU A 264 -20.78 -0.21 -0.99
N TYR A 265 -22.01 0.21 -1.11
CA TYR A 265 -22.40 1.58 -0.83
C TYR A 265 -23.17 1.60 0.48
N TYR A 266 -22.73 2.45 1.40
CA TYR A 266 -23.46 2.71 2.63
C TYR A 266 -24.16 4.06 2.53
N ARG A 267 -25.26 4.20 3.28
CA ARG A 267 -25.88 5.48 3.56
C ARG A 267 -26.29 5.54 5.01
N LEU A 268 -26.22 6.73 5.59
CA LEU A 268 -26.77 7.01 6.91
C LEU A 268 -28.19 7.55 6.76
N GLU A 269 -29.08 7.01 7.55
CA GLU A 269 -30.48 7.42 7.68
C GLU A 269 -30.81 7.71 9.15
N THR A 270 -31.77 8.59 9.40
CA THR A 270 -32.25 8.92 10.76
C THR A 270 -33.78 8.86 10.84
N SER A 271 -34.27 8.61 12.07
CA SER A 271 -35.70 8.61 12.37
C SER A 271 -35.94 9.02 13.81
N ASN A 272 -37.10 9.63 14.10
CA ASN A 272 -37.57 9.91 15.46
C ASN A 272 -38.68 8.95 15.93
N ASP A 273 -39.36 8.29 15.01
CA ASP A 273 -40.44 7.33 15.28
C ASP A 273 -40.02 5.85 15.12
N GLY A 274 -38.80 5.62 14.57
CA GLY A 274 -38.27 4.28 14.27
C GLY A 274 -38.93 3.60 13.06
N LYS A 275 -39.76 4.31 12.32
CA LYS A 275 -40.53 3.78 11.16
C LYS A 275 -40.23 4.53 9.88
N THR A 276 -40.25 5.86 9.96
CA THR A 276 -40.00 6.74 8.80
C THR A 276 -38.55 7.23 8.88
N PHE A 277 -37.75 6.86 7.88
CA PHE A 277 -36.34 7.20 7.81
C PHE A 277 -36.06 8.24 6.74
N THR A 278 -35.19 9.19 7.06
CA THR A 278 -34.70 10.19 6.13
C THR A 278 -33.20 10.01 5.95
N LYS A 279 -32.74 10.00 4.70
CA LYS A 279 -31.33 9.93 4.36
C LYS A 279 -30.61 11.19 4.84
N VAL A 280 -29.48 11.01 5.53
CA VAL A 280 -28.56 12.08 5.94
C VAL A 280 -27.46 12.26 4.89
N CYS A 281 -26.77 11.18 4.55
CA CYS A 281 -25.68 11.21 3.57
C CYS A 281 -25.45 9.82 2.97
N ASP A 282 -24.77 9.80 1.84
CA ASP A 282 -24.13 8.61 1.32
C ASP A 282 -22.72 8.48 1.92
N ILE A 283 -22.27 7.28 2.15
CA ILE A 283 -20.95 6.95 2.65
C ILE A 283 -20.20 6.24 1.49
N PRO A 284 -19.37 6.97 0.74
CA PRO A 284 -18.66 6.38 -0.39
C PRO A 284 -17.64 5.36 0.10
N GLN A 285 -17.49 4.29 -0.65
CA GLN A 285 -16.49 3.27 -0.32
C GLN A 285 -15.09 3.80 -0.55
N SER A 286 -14.18 3.50 0.36
CA SER A 286 -12.79 3.97 0.29
C SER A 286 -11.73 2.87 0.21
N GLY A 287 -12.04 1.65 0.65
CA GLY A 287 -11.05 0.56 0.72
C GLY A 287 -10.24 0.54 2.03
N THR A 288 -10.59 1.34 3.03
CA THR A 288 -10.09 1.22 4.40
C THR A 288 -10.88 0.16 5.18
N PHE A 289 -10.26 -0.41 6.23
CA PHE A 289 -10.99 -1.27 7.17
C PHE A 289 -11.97 -0.51 8.04
N GLN A 290 -11.67 0.75 8.34
CA GLN A 290 -12.53 1.67 9.03
C GLN A 290 -12.63 2.95 8.21
N GLN A 291 -13.80 3.57 8.22
CA GLN A 291 -14.04 4.84 7.56
C GLN A 291 -14.72 5.79 8.55
N THR A 292 -14.12 6.95 8.75
CA THR A 292 -14.64 8.01 9.60
C THR A 292 -15.28 9.11 8.75
N ILE A 293 -16.54 9.40 9.01
CA ILE A 293 -17.35 10.40 8.28
C ILE A 293 -17.76 11.50 9.24
N ASP A 294 -17.44 12.75 8.89
CA ASP A 294 -17.93 13.93 9.56
C ASP A 294 -19.34 14.29 9.08
N LEU A 295 -20.24 14.63 9.99
CA LEU A 295 -21.66 14.88 9.70
C LEU A 295 -22.04 16.31 10.09
N PRO A 296 -22.94 16.97 9.36
CA PRO A 296 -23.66 18.10 9.91
C PRO A 296 -24.33 17.69 11.23
N PRO A 297 -24.39 18.57 12.27
CA PRO A 297 -25.03 18.22 13.53
C PRO A 297 -26.44 17.66 13.30
N THR A 298 -26.62 16.36 13.51
CA THR A 298 -27.85 15.63 13.19
C THR A 298 -28.47 15.14 14.47
N THR A 299 -29.68 15.59 14.79
CA THR A 299 -30.40 15.22 16.01
C THR A 299 -31.53 14.27 15.70
N ALA A 300 -31.47 13.05 16.24
CA ALA A 300 -32.49 12.03 16.06
C ALA A 300 -32.49 11.01 17.20
N ARG A 301 -33.54 10.19 17.28
CA ARG A 301 -33.60 9.04 18.17
C ARG A 301 -32.96 7.78 17.56
N CYS A 302 -33.05 7.64 16.24
CA CYS A 302 -32.55 6.46 15.53
C CYS A 302 -31.53 6.90 14.49
N PHE A 303 -30.38 6.20 14.46
CA PHE A 303 -29.35 6.33 13.44
C PHE A 303 -29.12 4.96 12.81
N ARG A 304 -29.37 4.86 11.50
CA ARG A 304 -29.30 3.61 10.76
C ARG A 304 -28.32 3.72 9.60
N VAL A 305 -27.31 2.87 9.56
CA VAL A 305 -26.50 2.64 8.36
C VAL A 305 -27.15 1.53 7.54
N VAL A 306 -27.27 1.76 6.24
CA VAL A 306 -27.85 0.81 5.29
C VAL A 306 -26.79 0.51 4.24
N CYS A 307 -26.49 -0.76 4.06
CA CYS A 307 -25.63 -1.25 2.99
C CYS A 307 -26.47 -1.58 1.78
N GLN A 308 -26.09 -1.04 0.61
CA GLN A 308 -26.69 -1.40 -0.66
C GLN A 308 -25.79 -2.42 -1.36
N LEU A 309 -26.30 -3.64 -1.49
CA LEU A 309 -25.63 -4.68 -2.26
C LEU A 309 -25.79 -4.45 -3.76
N PRO A 310 -24.75 -4.70 -4.58
CA PRO A 310 -24.90 -4.71 -6.03
C PRO A 310 -25.93 -5.74 -6.47
N GLN A 311 -26.75 -5.41 -7.49
CA GLN A 311 -27.89 -6.24 -7.90
C GLN A 311 -27.54 -7.66 -8.39
N LYS A 312 -26.28 -7.96 -8.64
CA LYS A 312 -25.85 -9.24 -9.22
C LYS A 312 -25.69 -10.41 -8.23
N ASP A 313 -25.56 -10.12 -6.94
CA ASP A 313 -25.05 -11.10 -5.96
C ASP A 313 -25.99 -11.29 -4.75
N LYS A 314 -27.28 -11.39 -4.96
CA LYS A 314 -28.30 -11.43 -3.89
C LYS A 314 -28.41 -12.75 -3.10
N GLN A 315 -27.68 -13.80 -3.44
CA GLN A 315 -27.77 -15.08 -2.72
C GLN A 315 -26.54 -15.32 -1.84
N GLY A 316 -26.74 -15.31 -0.53
CA GLY A 316 -25.74 -15.68 0.47
C GLY A 316 -24.85 -14.53 0.96
N GLU A 317 -25.13 -13.29 0.59
CA GLU A 317 -24.36 -12.14 1.01
C GLU A 317 -24.70 -11.73 2.45
N TYR A 318 -23.68 -11.25 3.14
CA TYR A 318 -23.78 -10.70 4.47
C TYR A 318 -22.67 -9.64 4.66
N VAL A 319 -22.82 -8.80 5.65
CA VAL A 319 -21.78 -7.91 6.11
C VAL A 319 -21.29 -8.40 7.48
N ASN A 320 -19.97 -8.50 7.65
CA ASN A 320 -19.36 -8.65 8.97
C ASN A 320 -19.13 -7.27 9.57
N LEU A 321 -20.09 -6.77 10.32
CA LEU A 321 -19.97 -5.49 10.99
C LEU A 321 -19.04 -5.62 12.20
N MET A 322 -17.85 -4.99 12.14
CA MET A 322 -16.83 -5.00 13.18
C MET A 322 -17.11 -3.88 14.19
N GLU A 323 -17.18 -2.64 13.70
CA GLU A 323 -17.36 -1.44 14.49
C GLU A 323 -18.39 -0.52 13.85
N TYR A 324 -19.24 0.07 14.69
CA TYR A 324 -20.16 1.14 14.31
C TYR A 324 -20.23 2.16 15.45
N ASN A 325 -19.35 3.15 15.40
CA ASN A 325 -19.25 4.20 16.41
C ASN A 325 -19.99 5.45 15.96
N LEU A 326 -20.73 6.07 16.89
CA LEU A 326 -21.33 7.39 16.73
C LEU A 326 -20.65 8.39 17.67
N TYR A 327 -20.37 9.59 17.17
CA TYR A 327 -19.68 10.63 17.95
C TYR A 327 -20.55 11.87 18.10
N THR A 328 -20.63 12.38 19.34
CA THR A 328 -21.31 13.65 19.64
C THR A 328 -20.46 14.87 19.33
N THR A 329 -19.17 14.66 19.01
CA THR A 329 -18.22 15.67 18.56
C THR A 329 -17.75 15.37 17.15
N SER A 330 -17.29 16.40 16.44
CA SER A 330 -16.74 16.27 15.09
C SER A 330 -15.49 15.40 15.05
N ARG A 331 -15.22 14.85 13.89
CA ARG A 331 -13.99 14.12 13.54
C ARG A 331 -13.46 14.65 12.22
N ILE A 332 -12.18 14.38 11.93
CA ILE A 332 -11.66 14.58 10.59
C ILE A 332 -12.47 13.71 9.63
N ASN A 333 -13.01 14.35 8.60
CA ASN A 333 -13.73 13.65 7.56
C ASN A 333 -12.76 12.81 6.73
N PHE A 334 -13.03 11.53 6.52
CA PHE A 334 -12.14 10.59 5.83
C PHE A 334 -10.73 10.52 6.49
N ALA A 335 -10.70 10.39 7.80
CA ALA A 335 -9.46 10.43 8.58
C ALA A 335 -8.47 9.33 8.17
N GLU A 336 -8.95 8.13 7.94
CA GLU A 336 -8.16 6.96 7.56
C GLU A 336 -7.56 7.13 6.16
N GLU A 337 -8.32 7.65 5.22
CA GLU A 337 -7.88 7.97 3.87
C GLU A 337 -6.86 9.11 3.88
N LYS A 338 -7.13 10.16 4.65
CA LYS A 338 -6.21 11.29 4.82
C LYS A 338 -4.94 10.92 5.60
N ALA A 339 -4.99 9.87 6.42
CA ALA A 339 -3.81 9.28 7.05
C ALA A 339 -3.00 8.39 6.10
N GLY A 340 -3.50 8.12 4.89
CA GLY A 340 -2.82 7.25 3.93
C GLY A 340 -2.97 5.75 4.22
N PHE A 341 -3.98 5.34 4.98
CA PHE A 341 -4.27 3.92 5.25
C PHE A 341 -4.90 3.23 4.04
N THR A 342 -5.36 3.99 3.09
CA THR A 342 -5.70 3.56 1.72
C THR A 342 -5.33 4.65 0.73
N SER A 343 -5.32 4.37 -0.59
CA SER A 343 -5.43 5.45 -1.56
C SER A 343 -6.88 5.75 -1.80
N PHE A 344 -7.13 6.99 -1.76
CA PHE A 344 -8.41 7.56 -2.11
C PHE A 344 -8.12 8.75 -3.01
N GLY A 345 -8.68 8.76 -4.19
CA GLY A 345 -8.57 9.91 -5.09
C GLY A 345 -9.36 11.08 -4.55
N ASP A 346 -8.99 12.28 -4.97
CA ASP A 346 -9.78 13.49 -4.75
C ASP A 346 -10.12 13.79 -3.28
N LEU A 347 -9.16 13.61 -2.36
CA LEU A 347 -9.33 13.90 -0.93
C LEU A 347 -9.80 15.34 -0.64
N ASP A 348 -9.48 16.27 -1.52
CA ASP A 348 -9.90 17.66 -1.48
C ASP A 348 -11.42 17.85 -1.71
N GLN A 349 -12.11 16.88 -2.28
CA GLN A 349 -13.57 16.86 -2.38
C GLN A 349 -14.27 16.50 -1.06
N TYR A 350 -13.52 16.04 -0.06
CA TYR A 350 -14.03 15.62 1.24
C TYR A 350 -13.41 16.42 2.40
N PRO A 351 -13.55 17.77 2.40
CA PRO A 351 -13.02 18.58 3.49
C PRO A 351 -13.75 18.25 4.80
N SER A 352 -13.06 18.42 5.93
CA SER A 352 -13.71 18.45 7.23
C SER A 352 -14.41 19.80 7.42
N ARG A 353 -15.48 19.85 8.23
CA ARG A 353 -16.24 21.08 8.43
C ARG A 353 -15.44 22.12 9.23
N PRO A 354 -15.48 23.38 8.83
CA PRO A 354 -14.71 24.44 9.51
C PRO A 354 -15.24 24.77 10.91
N ASP A 355 -16.51 24.46 11.21
CA ASP A 355 -17.17 24.67 12.50
C ASP A 355 -17.10 23.45 13.43
N SER A 356 -16.14 22.58 13.21
CA SER A 356 -15.94 21.34 13.96
C SER A 356 -15.53 21.59 15.41
N ASP A 357 -15.92 20.68 16.30
CA ASP A 357 -15.41 20.64 17.67
C ASP A 357 -13.93 20.28 17.65
N VAL A 358 -13.10 21.01 18.37
CA VAL A 358 -11.66 20.77 18.41
C VAL A 358 -11.16 20.57 19.84
N SER A 359 -10.15 19.74 20.00
CA SER A 359 -9.32 19.69 21.20
C SER A 359 -8.17 20.68 21.05
N ALA A 360 -7.99 21.60 22.00
CA ALA A 360 -6.91 22.57 21.89
C ALA A 360 -5.55 21.87 21.85
N ALA A 361 -4.59 22.40 21.10
CA ALA A 361 -3.25 21.82 21.03
C ALA A 361 -2.57 21.73 22.40
N GLY A 362 -2.80 22.69 23.30
CA GLY A 362 -2.33 22.67 24.69
C GLY A 362 -3.00 21.65 25.59
N ASP A 363 -4.09 21.04 25.14
CA ASP A 363 -4.83 20.00 25.82
C ASP A 363 -4.41 18.57 25.38
N VAL A 364 -3.28 18.46 24.66
CA VAL A 364 -2.66 17.18 24.31
C VAL A 364 -1.41 16.96 25.14
N VAL A 365 -1.33 15.85 25.84
CA VAL A 365 -0.25 15.53 26.79
C VAL A 365 0.39 14.20 26.45
N VAL A 366 1.69 14.21 26.17
CA VAL A 366 2.48 12.97 26.00
C VAL A 366 2.80 12.40 27.39
N LEU A 367 2.42 11.15 27.63
CA LEU A 367 2.47 10.46 28.92
C LEU A 367 3.34 9.20 28.89
N THR A 368 4.14 9.01 27.86
CA THR A 368 4.92 7.78 27.65
C THR A 368 5.85 7.47 28.85
N ASP A 369 6.41 8.49 29.49
CA ASP A 369 7.27 8.39 30.67
C ASP A 369 6.52 8.19 32.00
N LYS A 370 5.19 8.23 31.99
CA LYS A 370 4.32 8.08 33.18
C LYS A 370 3.73 6.68 33.35
N VAL A 371 4.11 5.75 32.48
CA VAL A 371 3.61 4.36 32.51
C VAL A 371 4.72 3.44 32.97
N ASP A 372 4.39 2.58 33.94
CA ASP A 372 5.31 1.56 34.43
C ASP A 372 5.38 0.32 33.50
N ALA A 373 6.26 -0.61 33.86
CA ALA A 373 6.47 -1.84 33.07
C ALA A 373 5.20 -2.72 32.96
N ASP A 374 4.27 -2.61 33.91
CA ASP A 374 3.02 -3.36 33.94
C ASP A 374 1.89 -2.66 33.12
N GLY A 375 2.20 -1.53 32.47
CA GLY A 375 1.22 -0.77 31.70
C GLY A 375 0.29 0.11 32.55
N ARG A 376 0.65 0.36 33.83
CA ARG A 376 -0.10 1.23 34.71
C ARG A 376 0.35 2.67 34.56
N LEU A 377 -0.56 3.51 34.13
CA LEU A 377 -0.36 4.96 34.06
C LEU A 377 -0.71 5.62 35.40
N THR A 378 0.20 6.44 35.94
CA THR A 378 -0.09 7.32 37.07
C THR A 378 0.09 8.77 36.64
N TRP A 379 -1.01 9.55 36.72
CA TRP A 379 -1.04 10.91 36.19
C TRP A 379 -1.96 11.83 37.00
N ASN A 380 -1.51 13.06 37.27
CA ASN A 380 -2.34 14.11 37.82
C ASN A 380 -3.09 14.77 36.67
N ALA A 381 -4.24 14.22 36.30
CA ALA A 381 -5.03 14.69 35.15
C ALA A 381 -5.68 16.02 35.47
N PRO A 382 -5.50 17.06 34.63
CA PRO A 382 -6.27 18.29 34.71
C PRO A 382 -7.77 18.02 34.60
N ARG A 383 -8.61 18.97 35.10
CA ARG A 383 -10.07 18.84 35.01
C ARG A 383 -10.54 18.76 33.56
N GLY A 384 -11.46 17.85 33.26
CA GLY A 384 -12.06 17.63 31.93
C GLY A 384 -12.26 16.15 31.63
N ASN A 385 -12.80 15.87 30.43
CA ASN A 385 -12.94 14.54 29.88
C ASN A 385 -11.69 14.24 29.03
N TRP A 386 -11.03 13.14 29.28
CA TRP A 386 -9.79 12.78 28.59
C TRP A 386 -9.92 11.42 27.89
N VAL A 387 -9.35 11.32 26.72
CA VAL A 387 -9.10 10.04 26.06
C VAL A 387 -7.59 9.80 26.06
N ILE A 388 -7.18 8.69 26.64
CA ILE A 388 -5.77 8.28 26.69
C ILE A 388 -5.57 7.21 25.64
N TYR A 389 -4.76 7.51 24.64
CA TYR A 389 -4.37 6.59 23.57
C TYR A 389 -3.04 5.93 23.91
N ARG A 390 -2.97 4.62 23.77
CA ARG A 390 -1.72 3.86 23.74
C ARG A 390 -1.44 3.43 22.31
N PHE A 391 -0.47 4.09 21.70
CA PHE A 391 -0.03 3.77 20.34
C PHE A 391 1.04 2.69 20.35
N GLY A 392 0.92 1.76 19.43
CA GLY A 392 1.87 0.69 19.18
C GLY A 392 2.08 0.46 17.71
N THR A 393 3.01 -0.41 17.40
CA THR A 393 3.24 -0.93 16.05
C THR A 393 3.29 -2.43 16.09
N SER A 394 2.79 -3.07 15.03
CA SER A 394 2.90 -4.52 14.80
C SER A 394 3.12 -4.80 13.31
N LEU A 395 3.35 -6.07 12.97
CA LEU A 395 3.59 -6.46 11.59
C LEU A 395 2.38 -6.22 10.70
N PHE A 396 2.64 -5.74 9.49
CA PHE A 396 1.67 -5.68 8.41
C PHE A 396 1.39 -7.08 7.85
N GLY A 397 2.43 -7.91 7.71
CA GLY A 397 2.32 -9.32 7.37
C GLY A 397 2.22 -9.64 5.89
N SER A 398 2.54 -8.69 4.99
CA SER A 398 2.67 -9.00 3.57
C SER A 398 3.89 -9.89 3.32
N ARG A 399 3.75 -10.78 2.36
CA ARG A 399 4.80 -11.70 1.92
C ARG A 399 5.07 -11.47 0.44
N ASN A 400 6.32 -11.71 0.03
CA ASN A 400 6.67 -11.66 -1.39
C ASN A 400 5.93 -12.74 -2.17
N GLY A 401 5.62 -12.45 -3.41
CA GLY A 401 4.90 -13.40 -4.25
C GLY A 401 4.67 -12.93 -5.69
N PRO A 402 4.13 -13.87 -6.49
CA PRO A 402 4.03 -15.29 -6.20
C PRO A 402 5.41 -15.95 -6.23
N ALA A 403 5.81 -16.60 -5.14
CA ALA A 403 7.10 -17.27 -5.01
C ALA A 403 6.89 -18.72 -4.57
N SER A 404 7.88 -19.56 -4.81
CA SER A 404 7.86 -20.92 -4.29
C SER A 404 7.90 -20.91 -2.75
N PRO A 405 7.38 -21.93 -2.05
CA PRO A 405 7.31 -21.93 -0.58
C PRO A 405 8.65 -21.64 0.10
N GLU A 406 9.74 -22.18 -0.42
CA GLU A 406 11.10 -21.98 0.11
C GLU A 406 11.69 -20.60 -0.18
N ALA A 407 11.09 -19.84 -1.09
CA ALA A 407 11.48 -18.48 -1.46
C ALA A 407 10.53 -17.41 -0.87
N THR A 408 9.44 -17.84 -0.19
CA THR A 408 8.43 -16.97 0.34
C THR A 408 8.74 -16.54 1.78
N GLY A 409 8.70 -15.24 2.07
CA GLY A 409 8.89 -14.69 3.41
C GLY A 409 8.24 -13.31 3.53
N LEU A 410 8.54 -12.61 4.62
CA LEU A 410 8.00 -11.27 4.86
C LEU A 410 8.56 -10.26 3.85
N GLU A 411 7.75 -9.26 3.52
CA GLU A 411 8.18 -8.07 2.81
C GLU A 411 8.99 -7.16 3.74
N VAL A 412 10.12 -6.59 3.25
CA VAL A 412 10.98 -5.70 4.03
C VAL A 412 10.29 -4.36 4.29
N ASP A 413 10.64 -3.69 5.38
CA ASP A 413 10.17 -2.33 5.68
C ASP A 413 10.69 -1.34 4.63
N LYS A 414 9.79 -0.89 3.75
CA LYS A 414 10.10 0.00 2.62
C LYS A 414 10.56 1.40 3.04
N MET A 415 10.33 1.77 4.30
CA MET A 415 10.66 3.07 4.88
C MET A 415 11.94 3.03 5.73
N ASP A 416 12.54 1.86 5.89
CA ASP A 416 13.79 1.67 6.62
C ASP A 416 14.94 1.34 5.65
N ARG A 417 15.78 2.34 5.38
CA ARG A 417 16.89 2.21 4.44
C ARG A 417 17.90 1.11 4.84
N GLU A 418 18.15 0.94 6.14
CA GLU A 418 19.09 -0.07 6.63
C GLU A 418 18.54 -1.48 6.42
N ALA A 419 17.24 -1.68 6.69
CA ALA A 419 16.56 -2.95 6.43
C ALA A 419 16.56 -3.30 4.92
N VAL A 420 16.28 -2.30 4.06
CA VAL A 420 16.33 -2.48 2.60
C VAL A 420 17.76 -2.77 2.13
N HIS A 421 18.76 -2.04 2.62
CA HIS A 421 20.17 -2.27 2.30
C HIS A 421 20.60 -3.71 2.62
N LYS A 422 20.35 -4.14 3.85
CA LYS A 422 20.66 -5.49 4.31
C LYS A 422 19.97 -6.56 3.44
N TYR A 423 18.71 -6.31 3.10
CA TYR A 423 17.92 -7.19 2.24
C TYR A 423 18.52 -7.31 0.84
N ILE A 424 18.71 -6.18 0.15
CA ILE A 424 19.07 -6.19 -1.27
C ILE A 424 20.51 -6.66 -1.50
N GLU A 425 21.45 -6.34 -0.60
CA GLU A 425 22.82 -6.86 -0.68
C GLU A 425 22.83 -8.38 -0.53
N HIS A 426 22.10 -8.92 0.45
CA HIS A 426 21.94 -10.36 0.60
C HIS A 426 21.34 -11.02 -0.64
N TYR A 427 20.29 -10.43 -1.20
CA TYR A 427 19.63 -10.94 -2.41
C TYR A 427 20.56 -10.97 -3.63
N ILE A 428 21.28 -9.89 -3.86
CA ILE A 428 22.26 -9.80 -4.94
C ILE A 428 23.39 -10.81 -4.75
N ASP A 429 23.85 -11.03 -3.52
CA ASP A 429 24.89 -12.03 -3.21
C ASP A 429 24.43 -13.47 -3.51
N LEU A 430 23.16 -13.81 -3.24
CA LEU A 430 22.60 -15.12 -3.64
C LEU A 430 22.72 -15.36 -5.15
N TYR A 431 22.40 -14.35 -5.95
CA TYR A 431 22.46 -14.44 -7.41
C TYR A 431 23.89 -14.31 -7.95
N ARG A 432 24.77 -13.59 -7.25
CA ARG A 432 26.20 -13.60 -7.58
C ARG A 432 26.79 -15.00 -7.42
N ASP A 433 26.50 -15.69 -6.34
CA ASP A 433 26.91 -17.07 -6.14
C ASP A 433 26.30 -18.01 -7.20
N ALA A 434 25.00 -17.90 -7.44
CA ALA A 434 24.30 -18.72 -8.43
C ALA A 434 24.85 -18.52 -9.85
N SER A 435 25.22 -17.30 -10.23
CA SER A 435 25.79 -16.98 -11.56
C SER A 435 27.27 -17.34 -11.70
N GLY A 436 27.93 -17.76 -10.61
CA GLY A 436 29.39 -17.98 -10.58
C GLY A 436 30.18 -16.67 -10.69
N GLY A 437 29.65 -15.58 -10.14
CA GLY A 437 30.27 -14.25 -10.16
C GLY A 437 29.96 -13.40 -11.41
N ASN A 438 29.17 -13.91 -12.36
CA ASN A 438 28.84 -13.21 -13.60
C ASN A 438 27.69 -12.20 -13.37
N ILE A 439 28.02 -11.03 -12.89
CA ILE A 439 27.09 -9.94 -12.59
C ILE A 439 27.67 -8.60 -13.05
N GLY A 440 26.84 -7.66 -13.50
CA GLY A 440 27.22 -6.35 -13.99
C GLY A 440 27.42 -6.33 -15.51
N LYS A 441 28.65 -6.28 -16.01
CA LYS A 441 28.95 -6.14 -17.45
C LYS A 441 28.59 -7.39 -18.27
N ARG A 442 28.61 -8.56 -17.66
CA ARG A 442 28.26 -9.84 -18.27
C ARG A 442 27.37 -10.63 -17.32
N GLY A 443 26.65 -11.60 -17.85
CA GLY A 443 25.71 -12.40 -17.08
C GLY A 443 24.49 -11.58 -16.66
N ILE A 444 24.26 -11.40 -15.36
CA ILE A 444 23.14 -10.58 -14.83
C ILE A 444 23.51 -9.11 -14.95
N GLN A 445 22.87 -8.39 -15.87
CA GLN A 445 23.19 -7.00 -16.21
C GLN A 445 22.18 -6.01 -15.66
N TYR A 446 20.99 -6.47 -15.31
CA TYR A 446 19.89 -5.62 -14.87
C TYR A 446 19.21 -6.19 -13.63
N LEU A 447 18.75 -5.28 -12.78
CA LEU A 447 17.79 -5.51 -11.72
C LEU A 447 16.45 -4.90 -12.13
N LEU A 448 15.34 -5.48 -11.70
CA LEU A 448 13.99 -4.97 -11.93
C LEU A 448 13.26 -4.82 -10.61
N ILE A 449 12.76 -3.63 -10.31
CA ILE A 449 11.68 -3.43 -9.34
C ILE A 449 10.37 -3.34 -10.12
N ASP A 450 9.51 -4.29 -9.88
CA ASP A 450 8.19 -4.41 -10.46
C ASP A 450 7.16 -3.48 -9.76
N SER A 451 5.89 -3.54 -10.14
CA SER A 451 4.82 -2.72 -9.55
C SER A 451 4.73 -2.89 -8.03
N TYR A 452 4.33 -1.80 -7.35
CA TYR A 452 4.19 -1.80 -5.90
C TYR A 452 2.88 -2.48 -5.48
N GLU A 453 2.98 -3.69 -4.94
CA GLU A 453 1.82 -4.51 -4.58
C GLU A 453 1.75 -4.94 -3.10
N PRO A 454 2.76 -4.72 -2.25
CA PRO A 454 2.76 -5.31 -0.90
C PRO A 454 1.77 -4.67 0.09
N GLY A 455 0.96 -3.72 -0.35
CA GLY A 455 -0.01 -3.03 0.50
C GLY A 455 0.59 -1.85 1.27
N LYS A 456 -0.18 -1.31 2.23
CA LYS A 456 0.14 -0.02 2.86
C LYS A 456 0.70 -0.19 4.27
N ALA A 457 2.02 -0.28 4.37
CA ALA A 457 2.69 -0.04 5.63
C ALA A 457 2.42 1.40 6.09
N THR A 458 1.99 1.56 7.31
CA THR A 458 1.66 2.87 7.88
C THR A 458 2.65 3.32 8.96
N TRP A 459 3.66 2.51 9.26
CA TRP A 459 4.66 2.82 10.28
C TRP A 459 6.01 2.17 9.98
N THR A 460 7.07 2.85 10.41
CA THR A 460 8.43 2.31 10.55
C THR A 460 8.98 2.72 11.91
N LEU A 461 9.96 1.99 12.42
CA LEU A 461 10.58 2.30 13.72
C LEU A 461 11.29 3.65 13.72
N GLN A 462 11.73 4.10 12.56
CA GLN A 462 12.39 5.39 12.36
C GLN A 462 11.39 6.57 12.22
N MET A 463 10.09 6.32 12.14
CA MET A 463 9.08 7.34 11.85
C MET A 463 9.18 8.58 12.74
N PRO A 464 9.31 8.50 14.09
CA PRO A 464 9.37 9.71 14.91
C PRO A 464 10.53 10.62 14.56
N ALA A 465 11.74 10.06 14.44
CA ALA A 465 12.94 10.82 14.11
C ALA A 465 12.91 11.38 12.68
N GLN A 466 12.42 10.58 11.73
CA GLN A 466 12.31 11.00 10.33
C GLN A 466 11.25 12.08 10.13
N PHE A 467 10.10 11.97 10.79
CA PHE A 467 9.06 12.97 10.75
C PHE A 467 9.55 14.32 11.31
N GLU A 468 10.15 14.31 12.53
CA GLU A 468 10.66 15.51 13.15
C GLU A 468 11.74 16.17 12.30
N ARG A 469 12.68 15.40 11.75
CA ARG A 469 13.72 15.91 10.86
C ARG A 469 13.15 16.58 9.60
N ARG A 470 12.08 16.04 9.02
CA ARG A 470 11.50 16.50 7.75
C ARG A 470 10.47 17.61 7.93
N ARG A 471 9.69 17.56 8.99
CA ARG A 471 8.53 18.46 9.22
C ARG A 471 8.85 19.56 10.25
N GLY A 472 9.91 19.39 11.06
CA GLY A 472 10.36 20.39 12.03
C GLY A 472 9.56 20.40 13.34
N TYR A 473 8.71 19.39 13.57
CA TYR A 473 7.96 19.24 14.82
C TYR A 473 7.78 17.78 15.20
N SER A 474 7.51 17.53 16.51
CA SER A 474 7.33 16.18 17.03
C SER A 474 6.01 15.57 16.59
N ILE A 475 6.03 14.31 16.15
CA ILE A 475 4.83 13.57 15.74
C ILE A 475 3.92 13.24 16.94
N TYR A 476 4.47 13.03 18.14
CA TYR A 476 3.74 12.47 19.28
C TYR A 476 2.47 13.23 19.68
N PRO A 477 2.45 14.58 19.80
CA PRO A 477 1.24 15.30 20.14
C PRO A 477 0.13 15.20 19.08
N TRP A 478 0.49 14.82 17.85
CA TRP A 478 -0.41 14.73 16.71
C TRP A 478 -0.93 13.32 16.43
N LEU A 479 -0.36 12.29 17.06
CA LEU A 479 -0.81 10.92 16.87
C LEU A 479 -2.34 10.72 17.05
N PRO A 480 -3.04 11.40 17.98
CA PRO A 480 -4.50 11.30 18.11
C PRO A 480 -5.26 11.69 16.83
N VAL A 481 -4.69 12.51 15.96
CA VAL A 481 -5.33 12.90 14.69
C VAL A 481 -5.49 11.69 13.74
N LEU A 482 -4.59 10.71 13.83
CA LEU A 482 -4.71 9.43 13.10
C LEU A 482 -5.95 8.61 13.49
N THR A 483 -6.60 8.96 14.60
CA THR A 483 -7.85 8.34 15.08
C THR A 483 -9.08 9.19 14.75
N GLY A 484 -8.92 10.22 13.92
CA GLY A 484 -9.97 11.15 13.54
C GLY A 484 -10.22 12.30 14.51
N VAL A 485 -9.51 12.38 15.64
CA VAL A 485 -9.64 13.50 16.59
C VAL A 485 -9.06 14.77 15.97
N ILE A 486 -9.78 15.89 16.11
CA ILE A 486 -9.32 17.19 15.64
C ILE A 486 -8.53 17.87 16.76
N VAL A 487 -7.25 18.17 16.50
CA VAL A 487 -6.32 18.81 17.43
C VAL A 487 -5.93 20.18 16.92
N GLY A 488 -6.01 21.20 17.78
CA GLY A 488 -5.69 22.58 17.46
C GLY A 488 -6.74 23.24 16.57
N SER A 489 -6.79 22.86 15.33
CA SER A 489 -7.82 23.23 14.36
C SER A 489 -8.00 22.12 13.32
N VAL A 490 -9.06 22.20 12.52
CA VAL A 490 -9.25 21.32 11.35
C VAL A 490 -8.06 21.45 10.41
N GLU A 491 -7.67 22.67 10.08
CA GLU A 491 -6.56 22.97 9.17
C GLU A 491 -5.23 22.37 9.67
N GLN A 492 -4.90 22.55 10.96
CA GLN A 492 -3.68 21.99 11.55
C GLN A 492 -3.69 20.46 11.55
N SER A 493 -4.83 19.84 11.83
CA SER A 493 -4.99 18.40 11.82
C SER A 493 -4.88 17.82 10.41
N GLU A 494 -5.50 18.44 9.41
CA GLU A 494 -5.36 18.03 8.00
C GLU A 494 -3.95 18.26 7.47
N GLN A 495 -3.27 19.34 7.89
CA GLN A 495 -1.85 19.56 7.57
C GLN A 495 -0.97 18.46 8.16
N PHE A 496 -1.20 18.05 9.40
CA PHE A 496 -0.48 16.91 9.98
C PHE A 496 -0.68 15.62 9.19
N LEU A 497 -1.91 15.32 8.76
CA LEU A 497 -2.19 14.12 7.94
C LEU A 497 -1.50 14.19 6.58
N TYR A 498 -1.45 15.38 5.97
CA TYR A 498 -0.66 15.60 4.76
C TYR A 498 0.83 15.37 5.00
N ASP A 499 1.40 15.96 6.05
CA ASP A 499 2.81 15.81 6.44
C ASP A 499 3.18 14.36 6.74
N TYR A 500 2.25 13.62 7.34
CA TYR A 500 2.42 12.19 7.62
C TYR A 500 2.50 11.35 6.33
N ARG A 501 1.56 11.56 5.39
CA ARG A 501 1.60 10.91 4.07
C ARG A 501 2.85 11.25 3.29
N GLN A 502 3.21 12.53 3.26
CA GLN A 502 4.43 13.00 2.60
C GLN A 502 5.68 12.35 3.19
N THR A 503 5.73 12.21 4.51
CA THR A 503 6.86 11.54 5.17
C THR A 503 6.98 10.08 4.74
N ILE A 504 5.85 9.35 4.66
CA ILE A 504 5.83 7.97 4.17
C ILE A 504 6.33 7.91 2.72
N GLY A 505 5.80 8.78 1.85
CA GLY A 505 6.18 8.80 0.43
C GLY A 505 7.66 9.11 0.20
N GLU A 506 8.19 10.11 0.90
CA GLU A 506 9.61 10.47 0.85
C GLU A 506 10.52 9.33 1.38
N LEU A 507 10.10 8.67 2.47
CA LEU A 507 10.84 7.52 3.00
C LEU A 507 10.83 6.34 2.04
N MET A 508 9.72 6.06 1.37
CA MET A 508 9.67 5.01 0.35
C MET A 508 10.59 5.32 -0.84
N ASP A 509 10.57 6.55 -1.34
CA ASP A 509 11.44 6.98 -2.44
C ASP A 509 12.92 6.83 -2.07
N GLU A 510 13.33 7.31 -0.89
CA GLU A 510 14.71 7.32 -0.46
C GLU A 510 15.20 5.96 0.07
N SER A 511 14.37 5.23 0.79
CA SER A 511 14.77 3.99 1.48
C SER A 511 14.61 2.76 0.61
N LEU A 512 13.56 2.66 -0.19
CA LEU A 512 13.36 1.53 -1.09
C LEU A 512 14.04 1.79 -2.44
N TYR A 513 13.51 2.72 -3.20
CA TYR A 513 13.87 2.84 -4.62
C TYR A 513 15.28 3.37 -4.84
N ALA A 514 15.69 4.39 -4.09
CA ALA A 514 17.05 4.88 -4.20
C ALA A 514 18.06 3.86 -3.70
N GLU A 515 17.80 3.16 -2.57
CA GLU A 515 18.76 2.17 -2.04
C GLU A 515 18.91 0.95 -2.96
N VAL A 516 17.81 0.45 -3.54
CA VAL A 516 17.89 -0.68 -4.47
C VAL A 516 18.60 -0.27 -5.77
N ALA A 517 18.38 0.97 -6.26
CA ALA A 517 19.10 1.49 -7.41
C ALA A 517 20.61 1.65 -7.12
N ASP A 518 20.94 2.22 -5.96
CA ASP A 518 22.33 2.35 -5.51
C ASP A 518 23.00 0.97 -5.40
N ALA A 519 22.31 -0.04 -4.87
CA ALA A 519 22.82 -1.41 -4.79
C ALA A 519 23.08 -1.99 -6.19
N ALA A 520 22.14 -1.87 -7.12
CA ALA A 520 22.35 -2.32 -8.49
C ALA A 520 23.61 -1.69 -9.10
N HIS A 521 23.78 -0.37 -8.95
CA HIS A 521 24.93 0.37 -9.46
C HIS A 521 26.25 -0.03 -8.78
N ARG A 522 26.27 -0.24 -7.44
CA ARG A 522 27.46 -0.75 -6.73
C ARG A 522 27.95 -2.09 -7.30
N HIS A 523 27.04 -2.91 -7.78
CA HIS A 523 27.34 -4.20 -8.40
C HIS A 523 27.50 -4.14 -9.93
N GLY A 524 27.52 -2.94 -10.52
CA GLY A 524 27.73 -2.71 -11.95
C GLY A 524 26.54 -3.07 -12.82
N MET A 525 25.36 -3.30 -12.24
CA MET A 525 24.10 -3.52 -12.93
C MET A 525 23.40 -2.18 -13.22
N LYS A 526 22.49 -2.22 -14.16
CA LYS A 526 21.45 -1.20 -14.39
C LYS A 526 20.14 -1.64 -13.77
N ILE A 527 19.16 -0.72 -13.68
CA ILE A 527 17.89 -1.00 -13.02
C ILE A 527 16.70 -0.49 -13.84
N TYR A 528 15.66 -1.34 -13.90
CA TYR A 528 14.29 -0.98 -14.29
C TYR A 528 13.47 -0.68 -13.04
N ILE A 529 12.63 0.36 -13.06
CA ILE A 529 11.68 0.65 -11.98
C ILE A 529 10.33 0.97 -12.59
N GLU A 530 9.32 0.19 -12.19
CA GLU A 530 7.94 0.42 -12.58
C GLU A 530 7.20 1.38 -11.65
N SER A 531 7.44 1.33 -10.36
CA SER A 531 6.75 2.07 -9.30
C SER A 531 5.36 1.52 -8.96
N HIS A 532 4.30 2.15 -9.36
CA HIS A 532 2.92 1.70 -9.13
C HIS A 532 2.17 1.60 -10.47
N GLU A 533 1.16 0.78 -10.49
CA GLU A 533 0.17 0.76 -11.56
C GLU A 533 -1.04 1.61 -11.21
N ASN A 534 -1.75 2.11 -12.21
CA ASN A 534 -3.01 2.81 -12.00
C ASN A 534 -4.01 1.96 -11.20
N GLY A 535 -4.57 2.54 -10.13
CA GLY A 535 -5.47 1.85 -9.19
C GLY A 535 -4.76 1.03 -8.12
N ARG A 536 -3.45 0.83 -8.19
CA ARG A 536 -2.60 0.31 -7.11
C ARG A 536 -1.92 1.46 -6.39
N GLN A 537 -1.63 1.27 -5.12
CA GLN A 537 -1.57 2.45 -4.28
C GLN A 537 -0.23 2.58 -3.56
N MET A 538 0.55 3.55 -4.00
CA MET A 538 1.77 3.99 -3.36
C MET A 538 1.66 5.47 -2.97
N LEU A 539 2.25 5.85 -1.84
CA LEU A 539 2.29 7.24 -1.39
C LEU A 539 3.49 8.02 -1.94
N ALA A 540 4.49 7.34 -2.48
CA ALA A 540 5.63 7.98 -3.12
C ALA A 540 5.26 8.58 -4.48
N ASP A 541 5.94 9.64 -4.89
CA ASP A 541 5.80 10.26 -6.21
C ASP A 541 6.40 9.36 -7.30
N GLY A 542 5.57 8.92 -8.24
CA GLY A 542 5.98 7.96 -9.27
C GLY A 542 7.05 8.50 -10.20
N ILE A 543 7.04 9.81 -10.53
CA ILE A 543 8.08 10.45 -11.36
C ILE A 543 9.41 10.45 -10.61
N SER A 544 9.41 10.84 -9.32
CA SER A 544 10.62 10.83 -8.49
C SER A 544 11.20 9.43 -8.34
N VAL A 545 10.35 8.44 -8.09
CA VAL A 545 10.73 7.04 -7.97
C VAL A 545 11.36 6.51 -9.25
N LYS A 546 10.67 6.66 -10.38
CA LYS A 546 11.16 6.21 -11.70
C LYS A 546 12.44 6.93 -12.14
N ALA A 547 12.66 8.16 -11.66
CA ALA A 547 13.89 8.91 -11.93
C ALA A 547 15.16 8.23 -11.40
N LYS A 548 15.04 7.38 -10.35
CA LYS A 548 16.16 6.59 -9.79
C LYS A 548 16.63 5.48 -10.76
N SER A 549 15.78 5.06 -11.70
CA SER A 549 16.11 3.98 -12.64
C SER A 549 17.02 4.43 -13.78
N ASP A 550 17.71 3.47 -14.41
CA ASP A 550 18.31 3.67 -15.72
C ASP A 550 17.25 3.62 -16.82
N ILE A 551 16.21 2.80 -16.64
CA ILE A 551 15.13 2.58 -17.58
C ILE A 551 13.81 2.68 -16.81
N PRO A 552 13.11 3.84 -16.87
CA PRO A 552 11.76 3.96 -16.34
C PRO A 552 10.82 2.95 -17.03
N MET A 553 9.96 2.28 -16.24
CA MET A 553 9.00 1.30 -16.73
C MET A 553 7.59 1.67 -16.28
N GLY A 554 6.59 1.26 -17.05
CA GLY A 554 5.18 1.41 -16.70
C GLY A 554 4.34 0.29 -17.26
N ALA A 555 3.18 0.05 -16.67
CA ALA A 555 2.24 -0.96 -17.15
C ALA A 555 1.58 -0.54 -18.48
N MET A 556 1.45 -1.52 -19.38
CA MET A 556 0.82 -1.35 -20.69
C MET A 556 -0.01 -2.59 -21.04
N TRP A 557 -0.80 -3.09 -20.08
CA TRP A 557 -1.61 -4.29 -20.30
C TRP A 557 -2.63 -4.07 -21.41
N ALA A 558 -2.44 -4.78 -22.53
CA ALA A 558 -3.34 -4.75 -23.68
C ALA A 558 -4.45 -5.80 -23.51
N GLU A 559 -5.39 -5.55 -22.62
CA GLU A 559 -6.61 -6.36 -22.57
C GLU A 559 -7.48 -6.09 -23.80
N LYS A 560 -8.26 -7.10 -24.23
CA LYS A 560 -9.24 -7.01 -25.33
C LYS A 560 -10.35 -5.97 -25.11
N ARG A 561 -10.31 -5.19 -24.06
CA ARG A 561 -11.23 -4.11 -23.77
C ARG A 561 -10.72 -2.84 -24.41
N ALA A 562 -11.60 -2.16 -25.10
CA ALA A 562 -11.35 -0.91 -25.83
C ALA A 562 -10.92 0.28 -24.94
N ASP A 563 -10.69 0.06 -23.66
CA ASP A 563 -10.35 1.11 -22.70
C ASP A 563 -8.89 0.99 -22.25
N LEU A 564 -7.98 1.47 -23.09
CA LEU A 564 -6.57 1.67 -22.74
C LEU A 564 -6.36 2.85 -21.78
N SER A 565 -7.42 3.61 -21.46
CA SER A 565 -7.35 4.80 -20.61
C SER A 565 -6.81 4.50 -19.22
N MET A 566 -7.02 3.27 -18.74
CA MET A 566 -6.56 2.83 -17.42
C MET A 566 -5.03 2.89 -17.28
N TYR A 567 -4.27 2.58 -18.35
CA TYR A 567 -2.81 2.59 -18.31
C TYR A 567 -2.18 3.83 -18.96
N GLU A 568 -2.99 4.73 -19.47
CA GLU A 568 -2.49 5.95 -20.13
C GLU A 568 -1.70 6.83 -19.15
N CYS A 569 -2.12 6.92 -17.90
CA CYS A 569 -1.41 7.68 -16.88
C CYS A 569 -0.04 7.06 -16.56
N ASP A 570 0.08 5.73 -16.48
CA ASP A 570 1.34 5.03 -16.20
C ASP A 570 2.34 5.23 -17.35
N LEU A 571 1.87 5.15 -18.58
CA LEU A 571 2.69 5.41 -19.76
C LEU A 571 3.13 6.87 -19.86
N ARG A 572 2.23 7.82 -19.54
CA ARG A 572 2.55 9.25 -19.52
C ARG A 572 3.52 9.60 -18.41
N GLU A 573 3.36 9.05 -17.22
CA GLU A 573 4.30 9.23 -16.12
C GLU A 573 5.69 8.71 -16.49
N THR A 574 5.78 7.51 -17.04
CA THR A 574 7.03 6.88 -17.48
C THR A 574 7.72 7.71 -18.56
N SER A 575 6.98 8.15 -19.58
CA SER A 575 7.48 9.00 -20.65
C SER A 575 7.92 10.37 -20.14
N SER A 576 7.14 10.99 -19.24
CA SER A 576 7.49 12.27 -18.60
C SER A 576 8.77 12.16 -17.81
N THR A 577 8.94 11.10 -17.02
CA THR A 577 10.17 10.83 -16.30
C THR A 577 11.37 10.74 -17.23
N ALA A 578 11.23 10.01 -18.33
CA ALA A 578 12.33 9.89 -19.29
C ALA A 578 12.73 11.24 -19.89
N HIS A 579 11.76 12.08 -20.27
CA HIS A 579 12.03 13.41 -20.81
C HIS A 579 12.65 14.36 -19.79
N ILE A 580 12.10 14.42 -18.55
CA ILE A 580 12.56 15.33 -17.50
C ILE A 580 14.00 14.98 -17.08
N TYR A 581 14.31 13.70 -16.94
CA TYR A 581 15.59 13.24 -16.42
C TYR A 581 16.57 12.76 -17.52
N GLY A 582 16.25 12.97 -18.81
CA GLY A 582 17.12 12.65 -19.94
C GLY A 582 17.41 11.15 -20.10
N LYS A 583 16.46 10.28 -19.75
CA LYS A 583 16.62 8.83 -19.93
C LYS A 583 16.46 8.48 -21.41
N LYS A 584 17.34 7.62 -21.91
CA LYS A 584 17.36 7.24 -23.34
C LYS A 584 16.22 6.30 -23.72
N TYR A 585 15.82 5.44 -22.80
CA TYR A 585 14.84 4.38 -23.02
C TYR A 585 13.75 4.42 -21.96
N VAL A 586 12.58 3.94 -22.36
CA VAL A 586 11.48 3.58 -21.47
C VAL A 586 11.12 2.12 -21.71
N ALA A 587 10.56 1.45 -20.72
CA ALA A 587 10.01 0.11 -20.84
C ALA A 587 8.52 0.13 -20.55
N GLY A 588 7.80 -0.82 -21.17
CA GLY A 588 6.38 -1.08 -20.89
C GLY A 588 6.20 -2.56 -20.66
N GLU A 589 5.56 -2.90 -19.56
CA GLU A 589 5.10 -4.24 -19.30
C GLU A 589 3.77 -4.51 -20.01
N SER A 590 3.65 -5.61 -20.78
CA SER A 590 2.44 -5.94 -21.54
C SER A 590 2.22 -7.46 -21.68
#